data_0df46db8c29cd26786dd1694a1a4d22c
#
_entry.id   0df46db8c29cd26786dd1694a1a4d22c
#
_cell.length_a   1.000
_cell.length_b   1.000
_cell.length_c   1.000
_cell.angle_alpha   90.00
_cell.angle_beta   90.00
_cell.angle_gamma   90.00
#
_symmetry.space_group_name_H-M   'P 1'
#
loop_
_entity.id
_entity.type
_entity.pdbx_description
1 polymer ?
#
loop_
_entity_poly.entity_id
_entity_poly.type
_entity_poly.pdbx_seq_one_letter_code
_entity_poly.pdbx_strand_id
1 'polypeptide(L)'
;MITHYIIMSSSYSRGKRIALSNIVKEKDYVTNPKKSGYSSYHMIVEVPVYLTQKTIYVKCEIQIRTLAMDFWASFEHKVKYKSEKGVTKKMSKELVSCAKMVSRFDSKMIELKT
;
A
#
# COMPACT_ATOMS: atom_id res chain seq x y z
N MET A 1 -3.23 5.89 -17.09
CA MET A 1 -3.65 4.63 -16.43
C MET A 1 -3.00 4.52 -15.08
N ILE A 2 -3.82 4.31 -14.11
CA ILE A 2 -3.30 3.95 -12.81
C ILE A 2 -2.89 2.49 -12.88
N THR A 3 -1.61 2.22 -12.80
CA THR A 3 -1.14 0.86 -12.63
C THR A 3 -1.35 0.52 -11.16
N HIS A 4 -2.35 -0.28 -10.90
CA HIS A 4 -2.61 -0.72 -9.54
C HIS A 4 -1.63 -1.79 -9.15
N TYR A 5 -1.01 -1.58 -8.05
CA TYR A 5 -0.03 -2.47 -7.47
C TYR A 5 -0.69 -3.12 -6.27
N ILE A 6 -0.83 -4.43 -6.31
CA ILE A 6 -1.40 -5.18 -5.21
C ILE A 6 -0.27 -5.87 -4.48
N ILE A 7 -0.01 -5.42 -3.25
CA ILE A 7 0.96 -6.05 -2.38
C ILE A 7 0.19 -6.81 -1.32
N MET A 8 0.41 -8.10 -1.26
CA MET A 8 -0.17 -8.94 -0.22
C MET A 8 0.87 -9.20 0.84
N SER A 9 0.57 -8.80 2.06
CA SER A 9 1.34 -9.11 3.23
C SER A 9 0.56 -10.14 4.04
N SER A 10 1.02 -11.36 4.04
CA SER A 10 0.36 -12.44 4.76
C SER A 10 1.37 -13.51 5.12
N SER A 11 1.04 -14.27 6.13
CA SER A 11 1.75 -15.51 6.46
C SER A 11 1.57 -16.56 5.36
N TYR A 12 0.88 -16.25 4.30
CA TYR A 12 0.60 -17.18 3.23
C TYR A 12 0.40 -16.46 1.89
N SER A 13 0.69 -16.97 0.85
CA SER A 13 1.01 -18.05 0.07
C SER A 13 0.69 -17.89 -1.39
N ARG A 14 1.37 -18.59 -2.09
CA ARG A 14 1.42 -18.69 -3.53
C ARG A 14 0.17 -19.19 -4.23
N GLY A 15 -0.11 -18.61 -5.40
CA GLY A 15 -0.79 -19.31 -6.48
C GLY A 15 -2.26 -19.61 -6.31
N LYS A 16 -2.91 -19.08 -5.29
CA LYS A 16 -4.33 -19.27 -5.10
C LYS A 16 -5.08 -18.00 -5.38
N ARG A 17 -6.19 -18.11 -6.09
CA ARG A 17 -7.13 -17.01 -6.26
C ARG A 17 -7.57 -16.51 -4.91
N ILE A 18 -7.46 -15.21 -4.71
CA ILE A 18 -8.05 -14.57 -3.54
C ILE A 18 -9.54 -14.47 -3.82
N ALA A 19 -10.30 -15.33 -3.17
CA ALA A 19 -11.73 -15.14 -3.10
C ALA A 19 -11.95 -14.08 -2.02
N LEU A 20 -12.42 -12.90 -2.41
CA LEU A 20 -12.78 -11.84 -1.47
C LEU A 20 -14.06 -12.21 -0.75
N SER A 21 -13.98 -13.22 0.11
CA SER A 21 -15.15 -13.73 0.78
C SER A 21 -15.55 -12.89 1.99
N ASN A 22 -14.60 -12.18 2.61
CA ASN A 22 -14.91 -11.44 3.81
C ASN A 22 -13.87 -10.34 4.08
N ILE A 23 -14.33 -9.09 3.99
CA ILE A 23 -13.51 -7.93 4.33
C ILE A 23 -13.67 -7.65 5.81
N VAL A 24 -12.58 -7.80 6.56
CA VAL A 24 -12.56 -7.59 8.01
C VAL A 24 -12.33 -6.13 8.36
N LYS A 25 -11.48 -5.45 7.60
CA LYS A 25 -11.11 -4.06 7.88
C LYS A 25 -10.65 -3.36 6.62
N GLU A 26 -10.99 -2.07 6.52
CA GLU A 26 -10.55 -1.21 5.43
C GLU A 26 -9.93 0.06 5.99
N LYS A 27 -8.89 0.56 5.30
CA LYS A 27 -8.29 1.87 5.58
C LYS A 27 -8.06 2.59 4.26
N ASP A 28 -8.74 3.70 4.10
CA ASP A 28 -8.67 4.51 2.88
C ASP A 28 -7.71 5.68 3.07
N TYR A 29 -6.45 5.44 2.73
CA TYR A 29 -5.44 6.50 2.73
C TYR A 29 -5.35 7.21 1.37
N VAL A 30 -6.23 6.88 0.42
CA VAL A 30 -6.34 7.62 -0.82
C VAL A 30 -7.14 8.90 -0.59
N THR A 31 -8.31 8.77 0.03
CA THR A 31 -9.14 9.91 0.40
C THR A 31 -8.52 10.70 1.56
N ASN A 32 -7.94 10.00 2.52
CA ASN A 32 -7.33 10.58 3.70
C ASN A 32 -5.86 10.13 3.83
N PRO A 33 -4.93 10.76 3.10
CA PRO A 33 -3.52 10.39 3.18
C PRO A 33 -2.96 10.54 4.59
N LYS A 34 -1.94 9.75 4.90
CA LYS A 34 -1.21 9.91 6.16
C LYS A 34 -0.49 11.27 6.20
N LYS A 35 -0.11 11.71 7.39
CA LYS A 35 0.67 12.94 7.56
C LYS A 35 1.96 12.95 6.75
N SER A 36 2.56 11.79 6.54
CA SER A 36 3.75 11.63 5.72
C SER A 36 3.50 11.86 4.24
N GLY A 37 2.23 11.87 3.83
CA GLY A 37 1.83 11.93 2.43
C GLY A 37 1.54 10.57 1.82
N TYR A 38 1.75 9.48 2.57
CA TYR A 38 1.48 8.14 2.09
C TYR A 38 0.02 7.98 1.72
N SER A 39 -0.23 7.48 0.52
CA SER A 39 -1.55 7.28 -0.05
C SER A 39 -1.68 5.86 -0.59
N SER A 40 -2.65 5.13 -0.08
CA SER A 40 -2.96 3.79 -0.56
C SER A 40 -4.27 3.31 0.04
N TYR A 41 -4.83 2.26 -0.53
CA TYR A 41 -6.01 1.61 0.01
C TYR A 41 -5.61 0.27 0.61
N HIS A 42 -5.93 0.07 1.89
CA HIS A 42 -5.59 -1.15 2.61
C HIS A 42 -6.85 -1.92 2.98
N MET A 43 -6.82 -3.23 2.77
CA MET A 43 -7.89 -4.13 3.20
C MET A 43 -7.30 -5.30 3.95
N ILE A 44 -7.96 -5.71 5.02
CA ILE A 44 -7.69 -6.99 5.66
C ILE A 44 -8.86 -7.91 5.30
N VAL A 45 -8.55 -9.01 4.66
CA VAL A 45 -9.55 -9.98 4.23
C VAL A 45 -9.27 -11.34 4.86
N GLU A 46 -10.32 -12.10 5.10
CA GLU A 46 -10.18 -13.50 5.49
C GLU A 46 -10.34 -14.38 4.26
N VAL A 47 -9.37 -15.25 4.07
CA VAL A 47 -9.34 -16.17 2.94
C VAL A 47 -9.44 -17.59 3.46
N PRO A 48 -10.40 -18.37 2.96
CA PRO A 48 -10.48 -19.76 3.35
C PRO A 48 -9.35 -20.57 2.71
N VAL A 49 -8.69 -21.38 3.51
CA VAL A 49 -7.69 -22.33 3.05
C VAL A 49 -8.21 -23.73 3.35
N TYR A 50 -8.44 -24.48 2.28
CA TYR A 50 -9.00 -25.82 2.37
C TYR A 50 -7.86 -26.84 2.59
N LEU A 51 -7.82 -27.38 3.79
CA LEU A 51 -6.92 -28.47 4.13
C LEU A 51 -7.66 -29.80 3.98
N THR A 52 -6.94 -30.89 4.05
CA THR A 52 -7.50 -32.25 3.83
C THR A 52 -8.64 -32.57 4.79
N GLN A 53 -8.55 -32.14 6.03
CA GLN A 53 -9.52 -32.49 7.06
C GLN A 53 -10.27 -31.32 7.67
N LYS A 54 -9.91 -30.09 7.27
CA LYS A 54 -10.55 -28.89 7.83
C LYS A 54 -10.32 -27.70 6.93
N THR A 55 -11.14 -26.66 7.12
CA THR A 55 -10.96 -25.36 6.50
C THR A 55 -10.49 -24.38 7.56
N ILE A 56 -9.41 -23.67 7.26
CA ILE A 56 -8.93 -22.59 8.13
C ILE A 56 -9.10 -21.26 7.39
N TYR A 57 -9.22 -20.18 8.17
CA TYR A 57 -9.35 -18.83 7.63
C TYR A 57 -8.08 -18.05 7.96
N VAL A 58 -7.44 -17.51 6.93
CA VAL A 58 -6.21 -16.77 7.06
C VAL A 58 -6.46 -15.30 6.74
N LYS A 59 -5.98 -14.42 7.61
CA LYS A 59 -6.07 -12.97 7.37
C LYS A 59 -4.95 -12.55 6.43
N CYS A 60 -5.33 -11.86 5.37
CA CYS A 60 -4.40 -11.30 4.40
C CYS A 60 -4.58 -9.81 4.32
N GLU A 61 -3.49 -9.06 4.31
CA GLU A 61 -3.54 -7.63 4.06
C GLU A 61 -3.28 -7.37 2.58
N ILE A 62 -4.21 -6.66 1.95
CA ILE A 62 -4.08 -6.24 0.56
C ILE A 62 -3.86 -4.73 0.57
N GLN A 63 -2.78 -4.30 -0.07
CA GLN A 63 -2.48 -2.88 -0.25
C GLN A 63 -2.57 -2.56 -1.73
N ILE A 64 -3.41 -1.60 -2.07
CA ILE A 64 -3.59 -1.14 -3.45
C ILE A 64 -3.08 0.28 -3.54
N ARG A 65 -2.08 0.50 -4.38
CA ARG A 65 -1.49 1.81 -4.58
C ARG A 65 -0.90 1.93 -5.97
N THR A 66 -0.62 3.17 -6.38
CA THR A 66 0.02 3.38 -7.66
C THR A 66 1.49 2.97 -7.59
N LEU A 67 2.06 2.67 -8.75
CA LEU A 67 3.47 2.32 -8.85
C LEU A 67 4.36 3.47 -8.35
N ALA A 68 3.98 4.71 -8.66
CA ALA A 68 4.73 5.89 -8.21
C ALA A 68 4.70 6.03 -6.69
N MET A 69 3.55 5.78 -6.06
CA MET A 69 3.43 5.81 -4.60
C MET A 69 4.21 4.65 -3.97
N ASP A 70 4.23 3.50 -4.60
CA ASP A 70 5.03 2.36 -4.14
C ASP A 70 6.52 2.71 -4.13
N PHE A 71 6.99 3.36 -5.19
CA PHE A 71 8.37 3.84 -5.28
C PHE A 71 8.69 4.83 -4.14
N TRP A 72 7.81 5.81 -3.93
CA TRP A 72 7.98 6.78 -2.85
C TRP A 72 8.03 6.11 -1.48
N ALA A 73 7.14 5.15 -1.22
CA ALA A 73 7.09 4.43 0.06
C ALA A 73 8.37 3.63 0.30
N SER A 74 8.90 3.00 -0.72
CA SER A 74 10.18 2.28 -0.64
C SER A 74 11.34 3.23 -0.34
N PHE A 75 11.34 4.40 -0.96
CA PHE A 75 12.35 5.42 -0.72
C PHE A 75 12.26 5.97 0.71
N GLU A 76 11.06 6.27 1.17
CA GLU A 76 10.84 6.72 2.55
C GLU A 76 11.39 5.70 3.54
N HIS A 77 11.11 4.42 3.33
CA HIS A 77 11.59 3.35 4.18
C HIS A 77 13.12 3.31 4.23
N LYS A 78 13.78 3.44 3.09
CA LYS A 78 15.23 3.47 3.02
C LYS A 78 15.83 4.66 3.76
N VAL A 79 15.25 5.83 3.61
CA VAL A 79 15.71 7.05 4.29
C VAL A 79 15.61 6.88 5.81
N LYS A 80 14.49 6.37 6.29
CA LYS A 80 14.28 6.13 7.71
C LYS A 80 15.22 5.07 8.26
N TYR A 81 15.43 4.01 7.52
CA TYR A 81 16.27 2.90 7.94
C TYR A 81 17.75 3.28 8.04
N LYS A 82 18.24 4.11 7.11
CA LYS A 82 19.66 4.53 7.09
C LYS A 82 19.98 5.64 8.10
N SER A 83 18.98 6.27 8.67
CA SER A 83 19.20 7.37 9.59
C SER A 83 19.42 6.86 11.02
N GLU A 84 20.66 6.84 11.47
CA GLU A 84 21.01 6.43 12.84
C GLU A 84 20.43 7.33 13.91
N LYS A 85 20.18 8.60 13.58
CA LYS A 85 19.65 9.61 14.50
C LYS A 85 18.16 9.88 14.30
N GLY A 86 17.49 9.05 13.51
CA GLY A 86 16.11 9.30 13.15
C GLY A 86 15.96 10.34 12.03
N VAL A 87 14.73 10.52 11.58
CA VAL A 87 14.42 11.44 10.49
C VAL A 87 14.28 12.85 11.04
N THR A 88 15.03 13.80 10.49
CA THR A 88 14.95 15.21 10.89
C THR A 88 13.65 15.82 10.38
N LYS A 89 13.24 16.94 10.99
CA LYS A 89 12.05 17.69 10.55
C LYS A 89 12.20 18.13 9.10
N LYS A 90 13.40 18.52 8.68
CA LYS A 90 13.68 18.93 7.30
C LYS A 90 13.46 17.76 6.34
N MET A 91 13.98 16.58 6.66
CA MET A 91 13.81 15.38 5.84
C MET A 91 12.34 14.97 5.76
N SER A 92 11.61 15.05 6.87
CA SER A 92 10.17 14.75 6.90
C SER A 92 9.40 15.68 5.96
N LYS A 93 9.70 16.98 5.98
CA LYS A 93 9.07 17.95 5.08
C LYS A 93 9.38 17.66 3.62
N GLU A 94 10.62 17.29 3.32
CA GLU A 94 11.02 16.93 1.96
C GLU A 94 10.29 15.67 1.48
N LEU A 95 10.14 14.67 2.33
CA LEU A 95 9.42 13.46 2.01
C LEU A 95 7.95 13.74 1.72
N VAL A 96 7.30 14.61 2.51
CA VAL A 96 5.92 15.04 2.27
C VAL A 96 5.81 15.80 0.95
N SER A 97 6.77 16.67 0.66
CA SER A 97 6.82 17.39 -0.60
C SER A 97 6.91 16.44 -1.79
N CYS A 98 7.75 15.43 -1.70
CA CYS A 98 7.88 14.39 -2.72
C CYS A 98 6.57 13.60 -2.89
N ALA A 99 5.90 13.26 -1.80
CA ALA A 99 4.61 12.57 -1.87
C ALA A 99 3.55 13.39 -2.60
N LYS A 100 3.54 14.71 -2.40
CA LYS A 100 2.64 15.60 -3.12
C LYS A 100 2.96 15.64 -4.61
N MET A 101 4.24 15.61 -4.98
CA MET A 101 4.66 15.51 -6.38
C MET A 101 4.17 14.21 -7.01
N VAL A 102 4.29 13.09 -6.29
CA VAL A 102 3.81 11.78 -6.73
C VAL A 102 2.29 11.83 -6.98
N SER A 103 1.54 12.42 -6.06
CA SER A 103 0.08 12.54 -6.21
C SER A 103 -0.29 13.37 -7.43
N ARG A 104 0.42 14.46 -7.68
CA ARG A 104 0.19 15.29 -8.89
C ARG A 104 0.56 14.53 -10.15
N PHE A 105 1.65 13.79 -10.13
CA PHE A 105 2.06 12.95 -11.24
C PHE A 105 0.97 11.92 -11.57
N ASP A 106 0.46 11.23 -10.57
CA ASP A 106 -0.60 10.24 -10.74
C ASP A 106 -1.87 10.87 -11.33
N SER A 107 -2.27 12.04 -10.84
CA SER A 107 -3.42 12.78 -11.35
C SER A 107 -3.23 13.17 -12.81
N LYS A 108 -2.03 13.63 -13.18
CA LYS A 108 -1.69 13.96 -14.56
C LYS A 108 -1.77 12.75 -15.48
N MET A 109 -1.29 11.61 -15.02
CA MET A 109 -1.33 10.38 -15.79
C MET A 109 -2.76 9.92 -16.06
N ILE A 110 -3.62 10.04 -15.07
CA ILE A 110 -5.05 9.73 -15.21
C ILE A 110 -5.69 10.67 -16.25
N GLU A 111 -5.42 11.96 -16.13
CA GLU A 111 -5.95 13.00 -17.02
C GLU A 111 -5.53 12.75 -18.47
N LEU A 112 -4.27 12.41 -18.71
CA LEU A 112 -3.75 12.13 -20.03
C LEU A 112 -4.38 10.89 -20.68
N LYS A 113 -4.88 9.98 -19.89
CA LYS A 113 -5.45 8.73 -20.39
C LYS A 113 -6.96 8.83 -20.66
N THR A 114 -7.61 9.79 -20.07
CA THR A 114 -9.03 10.06 -20.37
C THR A 114 -9.14 11.06 -21.49
#